data_202bb1542b9e22533f14017165affe03
#
_entry.id   202bb1542b9e22533f14017165affe03
#
_cell.length_a   1.000
_cell.length_b   1.000
_cell.length_c   1.000
_cell.angle_alpha   90.00
_cell.angle_beta   90.00
_cell.angle_gamma   90.00
#
_symmetry.space_group_name_H-M   'P 1'
#
loop_
_entity.id
_entity.type
_entity.pdbx_description
1 polymer ?
#
loop_
_entity_poly.entity_id
_entity_poly.type
_entity_poly.pdbx_seq_one_letter_code
_entity_poly.pdbx_strand_id
1 'polypeptide(L)'
;MRYVDLAVYADALAGEAATLAARAERARTRLRESELERAARAALPTDVVQTLVHAELLDRVDARAARAELREVEQVIAALEALQAWVEERLEAEAAA
;
A
#
# COMPACT_ATOMS: atom_id res chain seq x y z
N MET A 1 -0.26 26.08 26.51
CA MET A 1 0.31 25.63 25.21
C MET A 1 0.98 24.28 25.43
N ARG A 2 0.66 23.33 24.56
CA ARG A 2 1.22 21.97 24.68
C ARG A 2 2.56 21.93 23.93
N TYR A 3 3.61 21.44 24.60
CA TYR A 3 4.89 21.19 23.94
C TYR A 3 4.75 20.01 22.98
N VAL A 4 5.25 20.18 21.77
CA VAL A 4 5.27 19.11 20.76
C VAL A 4 6.70 18.58 20.63
N ASP A 5 6.88 17.31 20.95
CA ASP A 5 8.16 16.63 20.76
C ASP A 5 8.24 16.13 19.32
N LEU A 6 9.02 16.80 18.49
CA LEU A 6 9.18 16.48 17.07
C LEU A 6 9.79 15.10 16.84
N ALA A 7 10.65 14.62 17.74
CA ALA A 7 11.23 13.28 17.63
C ALA A 7 10.16 12.19 17.80
N VAL A 8 9.27 12.35 18.78
CA VAL A 8 8.14 11.44 18.99
C VAL A 8 7.19 11.49 17.79
N TYR A 9 6.95 12.69 17.26
CA TYR A 9 6.11 12.88 16.09
C TYR A 9 6.70 12.19 14.85
N ALA A 10 8.01 12.29 14.64
CA ALA A 10 8.72 11.63 13.55
C ALA A 10 8.58 10.11 13.65
N ASP A 11 8.71 9.54 14.84
CA ASP A 11 8.54 8.10 15.06
C ASP A 11 7.10 7.65 14.75
N ALA A 12 6.11 8.44 15.15
CA ALA A 12 4.71 8.14 14.85
C ALA A 12 4.44 8.16 13.34
N LEU A 13 5.00 9.14 12.62
CA LEU A 13 4.88 9.22 11.16
C LEU A 13 5.56 8.03 10.47
N ALA A 14 6.71 7.58 10.97
CA ALA A 14 7.40 6.40 10.44
C ALA A 14 6.55 5.13 10.61
N GLY A 15 5.87 4.98 11.75
CA GLY A 15 4.94 3.89 12.01
C GLY A 15 3.76 3.89 11.03
N GLU A 16 3.16 5.06 10.80
CA GLU A 16 2.08 5.22 9.82
C GLU A 16 2.56 4.92 8.39
N ALA A 17 3.77 5.34 8.03
CA ALA A 17 4.37 5.06 6.73
C ALA A 17 4.51 3.54 6.51
N ALA A 18 4.96 2.80 7.52
CA ALA A 18 5.09 1.34 7.45
C ALA A 18 3.73 0.66 7.25
N THR A 19 2.70 1.11 7.96
CA THR A 19 1.32 0.61 7.83
C THR A 19 0.78 0.84 6.41
N LEU A 20 0.98 2.04 5.88
CA LEU A 20 0.52 2.39 4.53
C LEU A 20 1.29 1.62 3.45
N ALA A 21 2.60 1.42 3.63
CA ALA A 21 3.41 0.61 2.72
C ALA A 21 2.91 -0.83 2.65
N ALA A 22 2.52 -1.41 3.79
CA ALA A 22 1.92 -2.75 3.85
C ALA A 22 0.57 -2.80 3.12
N ARG A 23 -0.27 -1.77 3.27
CA ARG A 23 -1.54 -1.67 2.54
C ARG A 23 -1.30 -1.57 1.02
N ALA A 24 -0.35 -0.77 0.61
CA ALA A 24 0.01 -0.64 -0.81
C ALA A 24 0.48 -1.97 -1.39
N GLU A 25 1.31 -2.71 -0.65
CA GLU A 25 1.80 -4.01 -1.10
C GLU A 25 0.67 -5.05 -1.21
N ARG A 26 -0.27 -5.05 -0.28
CA ARG A 26 -1.46 -5.91 -0.39
C ARG A 26 -2.29 -5.59 -1.63
N ALA A 27 -2.49 -4.32 -1.93
CA ALA A 27 -3.22 -3.91 -3.14
C ALA A 27 -2.50 -4.33 -4.42
N ARG A 28 -1.17 -4.20 -4.47
CA ARG A 28 -0.34 -4.66 -5.60
C ARG A 28 -0.43 -6.17 -5.78
N THR A 29 -0.41 -6.92 -4.68
CA THR A 29 -0.57 -8.39 -4.72
C THR A 29 -1.92 -8.78 -5.30
N ARG A 30 -2.99 -8.09 -4.90
CA ARG A 30 -4.33 -8.33 -5.47
C ARG A 30 -4.40 -8.02 -6.95
N LEU A 31 -3.71 -6.99 -7.40
CA LEU A 31 -3.63 -6.68 -8.83
C LEU A 31 -2.90 -7.77 -9.62
N ARG A 32 -1.80 -8.32 -9.07
CA ARG A 32 -1.10 -9.46 -9.68
C ARG A 32 -1.99 -10.69 -9.75
N GLU A 33 -2.75 -10.97 -8.69
CA GLU A 33 -3.72 -12.07 -8.67
C GLU A 33 -4.81 -11.89 -9.73
N SER A 34 -5.29 -10.66 -9.91
CA SER A 34 -6.26 -10.32 -10.96
C SER A 34 -5.70 -10.55 -12.36
N GLU A 35 -4.44 -10.19 -12.60
CA GLU A 35 -3.76 -10.44 -13.87
C GLU A 35 -3.61 -11.93 -14.14
N LEU A 36 -3.24 -12.71 -13.13
CA LEU A 36 -3.12 -14.17 -13.23
C LEU A 36 -4.47 -14.81 -13.53
N GLU A 37 -5.52 -14.41 -12.84
CA GLU A 37 -6.88 -14.89 -13.11
C GLU A 37 -7.30 -14.61 -14.54
N ARG A 38 -7.07 -13.39 -15.01
CA ARG A 38 -7.43 -13.00 -16.39
C ARG A 38 -6.65 -13.80 -17.42
N ALA A 39 -5.35 -13.98 -17.21
CA ALA A 39 -4.51 -14.77 -18.09
C ALA A 39 -4.94 -16.24 -18.12
N ALA A 40 -5.25 -16.82 -16.98
CA ALA A 40 -5.72 -18.20 -16.87
C ALA A 40 -7.05 -18.39 -17.61
N ARG A 41 -8.01 -17.50 -17.42
CA ARG A 41 -9.31 -17.58 -18.10
C ARG A 41 -9.21 -17.39 -19.61
N ALA A 42 -8.24 -16.62 -20.08
CA ALA A 42 -8.00 -16.42 -21.50
C ALA A 42 -7.29 -17.61 -22.17
N ALA A 43 -6.41 -18.28 -21.43
CA ALA A 43 -5.54 -19.32 -21.98
C ALA A 43 -6.03 -20.76 -21.75
N LEU A 44 -6.86 -21.00 -20.75
CA LEU A 44 -7.23 -22.35 -20.32
C LEU A 44 -8.72 -22.67 -20.56
N PRO A 45 -9.05 -23.95 -20.78
CA PRO A 45 -10.45 -24.39 -20.81
C PRO A 45 -11.15 -24.13 -19.48
N THR A 46 -12.47 -23.93 -19.52
CA THR A 46 -13.29 -23.62 -18.34
C THR A 46 -13.16 -24.65 -17.23
N ASP A 47 -13.10 -25.94 -17.58
CA ASP A 47 -12.96 -27.02 -16.59
C ASP A 47 -11.62 -26.95 -15.85
N VAL A 48 -10.54 -26.60 -16.54
CA VAL A 48 -9.22 -26.41 -15.94
C VAL A 48 -9.23 -25.20 -15.02
N VAL A 49 -9.84 -24.08 -15.44
CA VAL A 49 -10.00 -22.88 -14.61
C VAL A 49 -10.75 -23.22 -13.33
N GLN A 50 -11.85 -23.97 -13.43
CA GLN A 50 -12.63 -24.37 -12.26
C GLN A 50 -11.84 -25.26 -11.31
N THR A 51 -11.00 -26.15 -11.83
CA THR A 51 -10.11 -26.95 -11.01
C THR A 51 -9.16 -26.07 -10.19
N LEU A 52 -8.59 -25.03 -10.81
CA LEU A 52 -7.71 -24.09 -10.14
C LEU A 52 -8.45 -23.27 -9.07
N VAL A 53 -9.67 -22.86 -9.35
CA VAL A 53 -10.51 -22.14 -8.37
C VAL A 53 -10.83 -23.02 -7.17
N HIS A 54 -11.20 -24.28 -7.38
CA HIS A 54 -11.50 -25.23 -6.30
C HIS A 54 -10.26 -25.57 -5.47
N ALA A 55 -9.08 -25.55 -6.07
CA ALA A 55 -7.82 -25.75 -5.36
C ALA A 55 -7.31 -24.48 -4.64
N GLU A 56 -8.08 -23.40 -4.67
CA GLU A 56 -7.72 -22.09 -4.11
C GLU A 56 -6.43 -21.49 -4.70
N LEU A 57 -6.07 -21.89 -5.92
CA LEU A 57 -4.91 -21.37 -6.64
C LEU A 57 -5.26 -20.18 -7.55
N LEU A 58 -6.55 -19.93 -7.73
CA LEU A 58 -7.06 -18.85 -8.55
C LEU A 58 -8.30 -18.26 -7.88
N ASP A 59 -8.29 -16.97 -7.61
CA ASP A 59 -9.40 -16.29 -6.97
C ASP A 59 -9.92 -15.16 -7.85
N ARG A 60 -11.18 -14.80 -7.65
CA ARG A 60 -11.78 -13.68 -8.36
C ARG A 60 -11.51 -12.40 -7.60
N VAL A 61 -10.63 -11.57 -8.15
CA VAL A 61 -10.22 -10.30 -7.54
C VAL A 61 -10.88 -9.14 -8.26
N ASP A 62 -11.40 -8.20 -7.49
CA ASP A 62 -11.88 -6.93 -8.04
C ASP A 62 -10.68 -6.01 -8.30
N ALA A 63 -10.17 -6.05 -9.52
CA ALA A 63 -9.03 -5.24 -9.95
C ALA A 63 -9.31 -3.73 -9.87
N ARG A 64 -10.55 -3.33 -10.10
CA ARG A 64 -10.95 -1.92 -10.04
C ARG A 64 -10.85 -1.39 -8.61
N ALA A 65 -11.38 -2.16 -7.64
CA ALA A 65 -11.30 -1.82 -6.23
C ALA A 65 -9.84 -1.82 -5.76
N ALA A 66 -9.03 -2.80 -6.16
CA ALA A 66 -7.62 -2.86 -5.80
C ALA A 66 -6.83 -1.67 -6.37
N ARG A 67 -7.09 -1.25 -7.61
CA ARG A 67 -6.46 -0.06 -8.19
C ARG A 67 -6.87 1.22 -7.46
N ALA A 68 -8.14 1.35 -7.09
CA ALA A 68 -8.63 2.50 -6.33
C ALA A 68 -7.98 2.57 -4.96
N GLU A 69 -7.89 1.45 -4.26
CA GLU A 69 -7.21 1.33 -2.97
C GLU A 69 -5.74 1.73 -3.08
N LEU A 70 -5.02 1.19 -4.07
CA LEU A 70 -3.60 1.52 -4.27
C LEU A 70 -3.40 3.01 -4.54
N ARG A 71 -4.24 3.60 -5.38
CA ARG A 71 -4.15 5.02 -5.72
C ARG A 71 -4.37 5.90 -4.49
N GLU A 72 -5.38 5.58 -3.68
CA GLU A 72 -5.67 6.29 -2.44
C GLU A 72 -4.50 6.21 -1.46
N VAL A 73 -3.98 5.01 -1.25
CA VAL A 73 -2.85 4.79 -0.33
C VAL A 73 -1.60 5.52 -0.82
N GLU A 74 -1.30 5.48 -2.11
CA GLU A 74 -0.15 6.19 -2.67
C GLU A 74 -0.24 7.70 -2.48
N GLN A 75 -1.44 8.27 -2.60
CA GLN A 75 -1.67 9.69 -2.32
C GLN A 75 -1.40 10.05 -0.86
N VAL A 76 -1.85 9.20 0.05
CA VAL A 76 -1.60 9.40 1.49
C VAL A 76 -0.12 9.24 1.81
N ILE A 77 0.56 8.26 1.21
CA ILE A 77 2.01 8.07 1.37
C ILE A 77 2.78 9.32 0.92
N ALA A 78 2.43 9.88 -0.23
CA ALA A 78 3.08 11.08 -0.74
C ALA A 78 2.91 12.28 0.22
N ALA A 79 1.70 12.47 0.76
CA ALA A 79 1.43 13.50 1.74
C ALA A 79 2.21 13.28 3.04
N LEU A 80 2.29 12.03 3.48
CA LEU A 80 3.03 11.65 4.68
C LEU A 80 4.53 11.86 4.51
N GLU A 81 5.09 11.50 3.37
CA GLU A 81 6.52 11.73 3.05
C GLU A 81 6.87 13.22 3.05
N ALA A 82 5.98 14.06 2.51
CA ALA A 82 6.15 15.51 2.54
C ALA A 82 6.18 16.04 3.97
N LEU A 83 5.29 15.53 4.83
CA LEU A 83 5.27 15.92 6.24
C LEU A 83 6.51 15.41 6.98
N GLN A 84 6.95 14.20 6.71
CA GLN A 84 8.19 13.65 7.29
C GLN A 84 9.41 14.52 6.92
N ALA A 85 9.52 14.93 5.67
CA ALA A 85 10.60 15.82 5.23
C ALA A 85 10.57 17.16 5.97
N TRP A 86 9.38 17.73 6.17
CA TRP A 86 9.21 18.97 6.92
C TRP A 86 9.65 18.80 8.39
N VAL A 87 9.26 17.70 9.04
CA VAL A 87 9.63 17.40 10.43
C VAL A 87 11.14 17.23 10.55
N GLU A 88 11.77 16.51 9.62
CA GLU A 88 13.22 16.31 9.59
C GLU A 88 13.97 17.64 9.46
N GLU A 89 13.51 18.53 8.59
CA GLU A 89 14.09 19.87 8.46
C GLU A 89 13.99 20.68 9.75
N ARG A 90 12.87 20.59 10.46
CA ARG A 90 12.68 21.26 11.74
C ARG A 90 13.59 20.70 12.83
N LEU A 91 13.76 19.36 12.85
CA LEU A 91 14.70 18.73 13.81
C LEU A 91 16.14 19.16 13.55
N GLU A 92 16.55 19.21 12.30
CA GLU A 92 17.90 19.69 11.92
C GLU A 92 18.09 21.16 12.30
N ALA A 93 17.10 22.00 12.04
CA ALA A 93 17.15 23.42 12.39
C ALA A 93 17.26 23.63 13.90
N GLU A 94 16.52 22.86 14.70
CA GLU A 94 16.57 22.93 16.16
C GLU A 94 17.91 22.41 16.71
N ALA A 95 18.48 21.36 16.09
CA ALA A 95 19.77 20.82 16.49
C ALA A 95 20.94 21.77 16.14
N ALA A 96 20.80 22.58 15.10
CA ALA A 96 21.79 23.55 14.67
C ALA A 96 21.75 24.88 15.43
N ALA A 97 20.66 25.12 16.16
CA ALA A 97 20.47 26.39 16.91
C ALA A 97 21.23 26.45 18.25
#